data_d0086d7700bc17187ea64cd96c6fda38
#
_entry.id   d0086d7700bc17187ea64cd96c6fda38
#
_cell.length_a   1.000
_cell.length_b   1.000
_cell.length_c   1.000
_cell.angle_alpha   90.00
_cell.angle_beta   90.00
_cell.angle_gamma   90.00
#
_symmetry.space_group_name_H-M   'P 1'
#
loop_
_entity.id
_entity.type
_entity.pdbx_description
1 polymer ?
#
loop_
_entity_poly.entity_id
_entity_poly.type
_entity_poly.pdbx_seq_one_letter_code
_entity_poly.pdbx_strand_id
1 'polypeptide(L)'
;GFAEQKTIYAEKGDHIQLSFDGESMKKTLKMEGVRENIADYLKNVKISWPANKDFALDIKDFVKLLKEKVKENQQLLDSLTPALTKESSKFVKLEKNRIKYMLGLSLLDYPRMHPYMAKIEYTPGDDYYNELKAWLEEDLNSLCLSQYRTLMTEVPTFIMSRKTPIRTPYEKAMKQMEYINNNTKDEQVKQNLLTIISRMPEFRKVRNWMLSTGNT
;
A
#
# COMPACT_ATOMS: atom_id res chain seq x y z
N GLY A 1 -14.11 -10.87 -17.76
CA GLY A 1 -12.93 -10.19 -18.32
C GLY A 1 -12.11 -9.59 -17.21
N PHE A 2 -10.78 -9.60 -17.32
CA PHE A 2 -9.90 -8.89 -16.39
C PHE A 2 -10.03 -7.39 -16.67
N ALA A 3 -10.29 -6.59 -15.63
CA ALA A 3 -10.31 -5.14 -15.76
C ALA A 3 -8.90 -4.64 -16.13
N GLU A 4 -8.80 -3.92 -17.23
CA GLU A 4 -7.54 -3.27 -17.61
C GLU A 4 -7.32 -2.05 -16.73
N GLN A 5 -6.13 -1.88 -16.20
CA GLN A 5 -5.75 -0.75 -15.33
C GLN A 5 -4.53 -0.04 -15.90
N LYS A 6 -4.55 1.27 -15.83
CA LYS A 6 -3.43 2.14 -16.18
C LYS A 6 -3.22 3.17 -15.07
N THR A 7 -1.98 3.30 -14.61
CA THR A 7 -1.61 4.32 -13.64
C THR A 7 -1.28 5.62 -14.37
N ILE A 8 -1.86 6.72 -13.91
CA ILE A 8 -1.60 8.07 -14.42
C ILE A 8 -1.26 8.93 -13.22
N TYR A 9 -0.26 9.78 -13.38
CA TYR A 9 0.08 10.81 -12.40
C TYR A 9 -0.50 12.14 -12.84
N ALA A 10 -1.17 12.81 -11.92
CA ALA A 10 -1.72 14.15 -12.13
C ALA A 10 -1.56 15.01 -10.87
N GLU A 11 -1.37 16.30 -11.07
CA GLU A 11 -1.36 17.31 -10.01
C GLU A 11 -2.50 18.33 -10.24
N LYS A 12 -2.78 19.12 -9.21
CA LYS A 12 -3.75 20.20 -9.32
C LYS A 12 -3.35 21.18 -10.42
N GLY A 13 -4.24 21.39 -11.38
CA GLY A 13 -4.02 22.26 -12.53
C GLY A 13 -3.63 21.54 -13.82
N ASP A 14 -3.32 20.24 -13.76
CA ASP A 14 -3.10 19.46 -14.98
C ASP A 14 -4.41 19.26 -15.75
N HIS A 15 -4.35 19.36 -17.07
CA HIS A 15 -5.44 19.09 -18.00
C HIS A 15 -5.07 17.87 -18.84
N ILE A 16 -5.57 16.70 -18.44
CA ILE A 16 -5.27 15.42 -19.09
C ILE A 16 -6.48 14.96 -19.88
N GLN A 17 -6.27 14.73 -21.18
CA GLN A 17 -7.27 14.14 -22.06
C GLN A 17 -6.93 12.68 -22.32
N LEU A 18 -7.90 11.79 -22.13
CA LEU A 18 -7.78 10.37 -22.38
C LEU A 18 -8.73 9.96 -23.48
N SER A 19 -8.23 9.23 -24.47
CA SER A 19 -9.06 8.60 -25.51
C SER A 19 -8.63 7.15 -25.69
N PHE A 20 -9.58 6.23 -25.79
CA PHE A 20 -9.32 4.81 -25.99
C PHE A 20 -10.55 4.12 -26.58
N ASP A 21 -10.32 2.98 -27.24
CA ASP A 21 -11.36 2.08 -27.65
C ASP A 21 -11.79 1.19 -26.44
N GLY A 22 -13.08 1.10 -26.20
CA GLY A 22 -13.65 0.32 -25.11
C GLY A 22 -13.37 -1.17 -25.17
N GLU A 23 -13.07 -1.71 -26.37
CA GLU A 23 -12.71 -3.13 -26.54
C GLU A 23 -11.27 -3.43 -26.15
N SER A 24 -10.36 -2.45 -26.22
CA SER A 24 -8.94 -2.62 -25.95
C SER A 24 -8.27 -1.35 -25.46
N MET A 25 -8.62 -0.91 -24.24
CA MET A 25 -8.03 0.29 -23.61
C MET A 25 -6.51 0.24 -23.61
N LYS A 26 -5.91 -0.90 -23.24
CA LYS A 26 -4.46 -1.04 -23.07
C LYS A 26 -3.66 -0.81 -24.36
N LYS A 27 -4.26 -1.17 -25.50
CA LYS A 27 -3.62 -1.03 -26.82
C LYS A 27 -3.89 0.33 -27.48
N THR A 28 -5.04 0.92 -27.20
CA THR A 28 -5.54 2.11 -27.90
C THR A 28 -5.51 3.38 -27.09
N LEU A 29 -5.14 3.30 -25.79
CA LEU A 29 -5.08 4.46 -24.91
C LEU A 29 -4.10 5.51 -25.43
N LYS A 30 -4.64 6.68 -25.75
CA LYS A 30 -3.89 7.91 -26.03
C LYS A 30 -4.08 8.86 -24.86
N MET A 31 -3.01 9.53 -24.48
CA MET A 31 -2.99 10.49 -23.37
C MET A 31 -2.35 11.78 -23.86
N GLU A 32 -3.04 12.89 -23.68
CA GLU A 32 -2.56 14.23 -24.00
C GLU A 32 -2.53 15.07 -22.71
N GLY A 33 -1.61 16.04 -22.64
CA GLY A 33 -1.43 16.88 -21.46
C GLY A 33 -0.81 16.16 -20.26
N VAL A 34 -0.30 14.94 -20.46
CA VAL A 34 0.46 14.21 -19.41
C VAL A 34 1.90 14.69 -19.37
N ARG A 35 2.55 14.43 -18.23
CA ARG A 35 4.00 14.60 -18.05
C ARG A 35 4.70 13.42 -18.71
N GLU A 36 5.31 13.64 -19.85
CA GLU A 36 5.77 12.57 -20.75
C GLU A 36 6.78 11.64 -20.11
N ASN A 37 7.81 12.19 -19.43
CA ASN A 37 8.81 11.35 -18.77
C ASN A 37 8.20 10.53 -17.61
N ILE A 38 7.25 11.10 -16.87
CA ILE A 38 6.54 10.39 -15.81
C ILE A 38 5.63 9.30 -16.41
N ALA A 39 4.92 9.60 -17.49
CA ALA A 39 4.06 8.64 -18.15
C ALA A 39 4.86 7.46 -18.74
N ASP A 40 6.01 7.73 -19.34
CA ASP A 40 6.92 6.72 -19.86
C ASP A 40 7.55 5.88 -18.74
N TYR A 41 7.95 6.51 -17.64
CA TYR A 41 8.41 5.80 -16.46
C TYR A 41 7.33 4.83 -15.95
N LEU A 42 6.12 5.30 -15.70
CA LEU A 42 5.00 4.48 -15.18
C LEU A 42 4.61 3.35 -16.13
N LYS A 43 4.81 3.53 -17.45
CA LYS A 43 4.57 2.52 -18.48
C LYS A 43 5.62 1.41 -18.45
N ASN A 44 6.88 1.76 -18.23
CA ASN A 44 8.02 0.88 -18.45
C ASN A 44 8.67 0.37 -17.17
N VAL A 45 8.38 1.00 -16.00
CA VAL A 45 8.99 0.62 -14.73
C VAL A 45 8.68 -0.84 -14.39
N LYS A 46 9.72 -1.60 -14.09
CA LYS A 46 9.65 -2.96 -13.56
C LYS A 46 10.23 -2.97 -12.17
N ILE A 47 9.38 -3.14 -11.18
CA ILE A 47 9.81 -3.23 -9.80
C ILE A 47 10.39 -4.63 -9.53
N SER A 48 11.60 -4.66 -8.97
CA SER A 48 12.23 -5.89 -8.50
C SER A 48 11.54 -6.37 -7.22
N TRP A 49 10.79 -7.45 -7.32
CA TRP A 49 10.07 -8.09 -6.20
C TRP A 49 10.86 -9.24 -5.60
N PRO A 50 10.60 -9.64 -4.32
CA PRO A 50 11.05 -10.92 -3.81
C PRO A 50 10.44 -12.05 -4.66
N ALA A 51 11.25 -13.04 -4.99
CA ALA A 51 10.78 -14.25 -5.66
C ALA A 51 10.09 -15.16 -4.64
N ASN A 52 9.23 -16.07 -5.10
CA ASN A 52 8.55 -17.00 -4.20
C ASN A 52 9.51 -17.77 -3.28
N LYS A 53 10.66 -18.21 -3.82
CA LYS A 53 11.70 -18.93 -3.04
C LYS A 53 12.27 -18.09 -1.88
N ASP A 54 12.25 -16.78 -1.98
CA ASP A 54 12.82 -15.88 -0.98
C ASP A 54 11.98 -15.88 0.31
N PHE A 55 10.70 -16.25 0.22
CA PHE A 55 9.85 -16.48 1.39
C PHE A 55 10.29 -17.69 2.24
N ALA A 56 11.21 -18.54 1.76
CA ALA A 56 11.81 -19.58 2.58
C ALA A 56 12.86 -19.06 3.58
N LEU A 57 13.36 -17.83 3.40
CA LEU A 57 14.28 -17.18 4.32
C LEU A 57 13.62 -16.96 5.69
N ASP A 58 14.41 -16.94 6.76
CA ASP A 58 13.91 -16.47 8.05
C ASP A 58 13.51 -14.99 7.98
N ILE A 59 12.76 -14.52 8.98
CA ILE A 59 12.19 -13.16 8.95
C ILE A 59 13.23 -12.06 8.87
N LYS A 60 14.39 -12.23 9.51
CA LYS A 60 15.45 -11.20 9.52
C LYS A 60 16.11 -11.10 8.15
N ASP A 61 16.42 -12.24 7.55
CA ASP A 61 17.03 -12.30 6.22
C ASP A 61 16.01 -11.88 5.14
N PHE A 62 14.73 -12.23 5.30
CA PHE A 62 13.69 -11.75 4.41
C PHE A 62 13.53 -10.22 4.46
N VAL A 63 13.51 -9.62 5.64
CA VAL A 63 13.46 -8.16 5.80
C VAL A 63 14.70 -7.48 5.24
N LYS A 64 15.89 -8.07 5.44
CA LYS A 64 17.13 -7.57 4.82
C LYS A 64 17.01 -7.57 3.31
N LEU A 65 16.55 -8.65 2.71
CA LEU A 65 16.27 -8.75 1.27
C LEU A 65 15.30 -7.67 0.80
N LEU A 66 14.19 -7.43 1.54
CA LEU A 66 13.24 -6.38 1.19
C LEU A 66 13.88 -5.00 1.19
N LYS A 67 14.71 -4.68 2.18
CA LYS A 67 15.45 -3.41 2.27
C LYS A 67 16.45 -3.25 1.11
N GLU A 68 17.13 -4.32 0.72
CA GLU A 68 18.01 -4.34 -0.46
C GLU A 68 17.21 -4.08 -1.74
N LYS A 69 16.06 -4.73 -1.91
CA LYS A 69 15.17 -4.50 -3.07
C LYS A 69 14.58 -3.09 -3.11
N VAL A 70 14.26 -2.49 -1.97
CA VAL A 70 13.87 -1.07 -1.92
C VAL A 70 15.02 -0.21 -2.45
N LYS A 71 16.25 -0.46 -1.99
CA LYS A 71 17.44 0.28 -2.44
C LYS A 71 17.71 0.12 -3.93
N GLU A 72 17.65 -1.12 -4.46
CA GLU A 72 17.82 -1.41 -5.89
C GLU A 72 16.81 -0.62 -6.75
N ASN A 73 15.52 -0.69 -6.39
CA ASN A 73 14.48 0.02 -7.13
C ASN A 73 14.60 1.55 -7.01
N GLN A 74 15.02 2.06 -5.85
CA GLN A 74 15.28 3.48 -5.67
C GLN A 74 16.50 3.96 -6.47
N GLN A 75 17.56 3.16 -6.59
CA GLN A 75 18.71 3.48 -7.44
C GLN A 75 18.32 3.56 -8.91
N LEU A 76 17.45 2.66 -9.38
CA LEU A 76 16.90 2.75 -10.74
C LEU A 76 16.12 4.06 -10.93
N LEU A 77 15.26 4.41 -9.98
CA LEU A 77 14.52 5.68 -10.01
C LEU A 77 15.47 6.87 -9.98
N ASP A 78 16.52 6.83 -9.15
CA ASP A 78 17.50 7.91 -9.02
C ASP A 78 18.23 8.19 -10.34
N SER A 79 18.48 7.16 -11.18
CA SER A 79 19.07 7.34 -12.51
C SER A 79 18.19 8.15 -13.46
N LEU A 80 16.86 8.13 -13.26
CA LEU A 80 15.87 8.84 -14.05
C LEU A 80 15.42 10.16 -13.41
N THR A 81 15.81 10.40 -12.17
CA THR A 81 15.38 11.56 -11.36
C THR A 81 15.60 12.91 -12.05
N PRO A 82 16.70 13.18 -12.78
CA PRO A 82 16.88 14.49 -13.44
C PRO A 82 15.75 14.83 -14.42
N ALA A 83 15.29 13.85 -15.21
CA ALA A 83 14.19 14.06 -16.15
C ALA A 83 12.84 14.16 -15.44
N LEU A 84 12.59 13.27 -14.47
CA LEU A 84 11.34 13.22 -13.72
C LEU A 84 11.15 14.46 -12.82
N THR A 85 12.21 14.96 -12.19
CA THR A 85 12.17 16.14 -11.32
C THR A 85 11.84 17.42 -12.08
N LYS A 86 12.26 17.53 -13.35
CA LYS A 86 11.87 18.66 -14.20
C LYS A 86 10.36 18.74 -14.38
N GLU A 87 9.68 17.61 -14.40
CA GLU A 87 8.23 17.54 -14.52
C GLU A 87 7.52 17.62 -13.16
N SER A 88 8.03 16.88 -12.15
CA SER A 88 7.51 16.92 -10.78
C SER A 88 8.49 16.33 -9.75
N SER A 89 9.02 17.17 -8.90
CA SER A 89 9.80 16.72 -7.72
C SER A 89 8.93 15.97 -6.70
N LYS A 90 7.63 16.30 -6.67
CA LYS A 90 6.66 15.63 -5.81
C LYS A 90 6.44 14.19 -6.27
N PHE A 91 6.37 13.94 -7.57
CA PHE A 91 6.27 12.59 -8.11
C PHE A 91 7.43 11.71 -7.64
N VAL A 92 8.67 12.18 -7.80
CA VAL A 92 9.87 11.41 -7.40
C VAL A 92 9.82 11.01 -5.94
N LYS A 93 9.41 11.94 -5.06
CA LYS A 93 9.26 11.66 -3.61
C LYS A 93 8.18 10.62 -3.35
N LEU A 94 7.02 10.77 -3.98
CA LEU A 94 5.92 9.81 -3.85
C LEU A 94 6.29 8.43 -4.39
N GLU A 95 7.02 8.38 -5.50
CA GLU A 95 7.43 7.11 -6.10
C GLU A 95 8.44 6.34 -5.24
N LYS A 96 9.39 7.03 -4.58
CA LYS A 96 10.26 6.42 -3.57
C LYS A 96 9.45 5.77 -2.44
N ASN A 97 8.44 6.47 -1.95
CA ASN A 97 7.55 5.97 -0.91
C ASN A 97 6.67 4.82 -1.43
N ARG A 98 6.15 4.93 -2.66
CA ARG A 98 5.36 3.85 -3.28
C ARG A 98 6.17 2.55 -3.36
N ILE A 99 7.41 2.62 -3.84
CA ILE A 99 8.32 1.47 -3.91
C ILE A 99 8.52 0.87 -2.52
N LYS A 100 8.83 1.69 -1.51
CA LYS A 100 9.02 1.25 -0.13
C LYS A 100 7.79 0.51 0.38
N TYR A 101 6.64 1.15 0.38
CA TYR A 101 5.41 0.56 0.95
C TYR A 101 4.92 -0.65 0.16
N MET A 102 5.09 -0.64 -1.16
CA MET A 102 4.74 -1.77 -2.00
C MET A 102 5.54 -3.03 -1.62
N LEU A 103 6.84 -2.90 -1.42
CA LEU A 103 7.68 -4.02 -0.97
C LEU A 103 7.36 -4.41 0.48
N GLY A 104 7.04 -3.44 1.33
CA GLY A 104 6.58 -3.69 2.71
C GLY A 104 5.32 -4.55 2.80
N LEU A 105 4.42 -4.48 1.80
CA LEU A 105 3.25 -5.35 1.73
C LEU A 105 3.62 -6.85 1.67
N SER A 106 4.82 -7.19 1.16
CA SER A 106 5.29 -8.58 1.15
C SER A 106 5.41 -9.19 2.55
N LEU A 107 5.57 -8.36 3.60
CA LEU A 107 5.56 -8.84 4.99
C LEU A 107 4.18 -9.33 5.42
N LEU A 108 3.09 -8.78 4.87
CA LEU A 108 1.74 -9.26 5.18
C LEU A 108 1.49 -10.66 4.59
N ASP A 109 2.17 -11.00 3.50
CA ASP A 109 2.10 -12.32 2.89
C ASP A 109 3.04 -13.35 3.55
N TYR A 110 4.06 -12.88 4.27
CA TYR A 110 5.11 -13.73 4.82
C TYR A 110 4.56 -14.87 5.71
N PRO A 111 3.64 -14.66 6.67
CA PRO A 111 3.14 -15.75 7.52
C PRO A 111 2.43 -16.87 6.74
N ARG A 112 1.87 -16.55 5.59
CA ARG A 112 1.20 -17.51 4.71
C ARG A 112 2.18 -18.21 3.79
N MET A 113 3.14 -17.47 3.25
CA MET A 113 4.07 -17.96 2.23
C MET A 113 5.25 -18.73 2.82
N HIS A 114 5.77 -18.27 3.96
CA HIS A 114 6.95 -18.84 4.59
C HIS A 114 6.81 -20.34 4.92
N PRO A 115 5.76 -20.79 5.63
CA PRO A 115 5.62 -22.22 5.95
C PRO A 115 5.51 -23.08 4.69
N TYR A 116 4.86 -22.58 3.65
CA TYR A 116 4.74 -23.29 2.38
C TYR A 116 6.09 -23.41 1.65
N MET A 117 6.85 -22.32 1.59
CA MET A 117 8.13 -22.27 0.88
C MET A 117 9.27 -22.95 1.65
N ALA A 118 9.33 -22.76 2.96
CA ALA A 118 10.33 -23.39 3.83
C ALA A 118 9.98 -24.86 4.19
N LYS A 119 8.73 -25.30 3.92
CA LYS A 119 8.20 -26.63 4.28
C LYS A 119 8.30 -26.91 5.78
N ILE A 120 7.91 -25.92 6.60
CA ILE A 120 7.91 -25.99 8.06
C ILE A 120 6.57 -25.53 8.61
N GLU A 121 6.28 -25.89 9.86
CA GLU A 121 5.23 -25.19 10.62
C GLU A 121 5.76 -23.83 11.08
N TYR A 122 4.95 -22.79 10.95
CA TYR A 122 5.33 -21.43 11.33
C TYR A 122 4.18 -20.71 12.02
N THR A 123 4.48 -20.17 13.19
CA THR A 123 3.60 -19.22 13.89
C THR A 123 4.38 -17.93 14.10
N PRO A 124 3.85 -16.77 13.65
CA PRO A 124 4.53 -15.49 13.79
C PRO A 124 4.86 -15.17 15.24
N GLY A 125 6.14 -14.96 15.53
CA GLY A 125 6.67 -14.57 16.85
C GLY A 125 6.84 -13.05 16.98
N ASP A 126 7.43 -12.62 18.11
CA ASP A 126 7.69 -11.20 18.39
C ASP A 126 8.63 -10.56 17.36
N ASP A 127 9.56 -11.32 16.84
CA ASP A 127 10.49 -10.92 15.79
C ASP A 127 9.75 -10.45 14.53
N TYR A 128 8.81 -11.25 14.04
CA TYR A 128 7.96 -10.88 12.91
C TYR A 128 7.16 -9.60 13.17
N TYR A 129 6.48 -9.52 14.34
CA TYR A 129 5.65 -8.37 14.66
C TYR A 129 6.45 -7.09 14.86
N ASN A 130 7.69 -7.18 15.37
CA ASN A 130 8.58 -6.03 15.50
C ASN A 130 9.06 -5.51 14.14
N GLU A 131 9.43 -6.42 13.22
CA GLU A 131 9.78 -6.02 11.86
C GLU A 131 8.58 -5.42 11.12
N LEU A 132 7.39 -5.99 11.28
CA LEU A 132 6.16 -5.46 10.68
C LEU A 132 5.87 -4.03 11.16
N LYS A 133 6.00 -3.76 12.47
CA LYS A 133 5.82 -2.41 13.05
C LYS A 133 6.82 -1.41 12.52
N ALA A 134 8.05 -1.82 12.22
CA ALA A 134 9.09 -0.93 11.71
C ALA A 134 8.77 -0.34 10.32
N TRP A 135 7.78 -0.88 9.61
CA TRP A 135 7.29 -0.33 8.33
C TRP A 135 6.14 0.66 8.50
N LEU A 136 5.62 0.85 9.72
CA LEU A 136 4.59 1.83 10.03
C LEU A 136 5.24 3.19 10.28
N GLU A 137 5.19 4.07 9.29
CA GLU A 137 5.66 5.45 9.39
C GLU A 137 4.49 6.40 9.13
N GLU A 138 4.38 7.44 9.95
CA GLU A 138 3.37 8.48 9.74
C GLU A 138 3.83 9.42 8.62
N ASP A 139 3.19 9.35 7.45
CA ASP A 139 3.49 10.20 6.29
C ASP A 139 2.22 10.71 5.63
N LEU A 140 1.89 11.94 5.92
CA LEU A 140 0.71 12.62 5.35
C LEU A 140 0.76 12.65 3.82
N ASN A 141 1.95 12.81 3.21
CA ASN A 141 2.09 12.88 1.76
C ASN A 141 1.81 11.54 1.09
N SER A 142 2.02 10.43 1.79
CA SER A 142 1.78 9.08 1.29
C SER A 142 0.33 8.60 1.41
N LEU A 143 -0.57 9.38 2.00
CA LEU A 143 -2.00 9.02 2.10
C LEU A 143 -2.68 8.83 0.73
N CYS A 144 -2.18 9.45 -0.34
CA CYS A 144 -2.66 9.20 -1.69
C CYS A 144 -2.28 7.81 -2.23
N LEU A 145 -1.26 7.14 -1.66
CA LEU A 145 -0.78 5.83 -2.09
C LEU A 145 -1.64 4.73 -1.47
N SER A 146 -2.20 3.85 -2.31
CA SER A 146 -2.98 2.70 -1.82
C SER A 146 -2.13 1.74 -0.97
N GLN A 147 -0.86 1.54 -1.35
CA GLN A 147 0.09 0.70 -0.63
C GLN A 147 0.32 1.17 0.81
N TYR A 148 0.50 2.48 0.99
CA TYR A 148 0.63 3.09 2.31
C TYR A 148 -0.64 2.87 3.14
N ARG A 149 -1.80 3.20 2.57
CA ARG A 149 -3.08 3.01 3.28
C ARG A 149 -3.29 1.55 3.68
N THR A 150 -2.99 0.60 2.79
CA THR A 150 -3.10 -0.83 3.09
C THR A 150 -2.18 -1.23 4.25
N LEU A 151 -0.91 -0.80 4.26
CA LEU A 151 -0.02 -1.07 5.39
C LEU A 151 -0.56 -0.50 6.69
N MET A 152 -0.95 0.77 6.69
CA MET A 152 -1.43 1.47 7.89
C MET A 152 -2.75 0.93 8.43
N THR A 153 -3.53 0.19 7.64
CA THR A 153 -4.78 -0.43 8.08
C THR A 153 -4.64 -1.93 8.34
N GLU A 154 -3.86 -2.67 7.56
CA GLU A 154 -3.73 -4.12 7.72
C GLU A 154 -2.74 -4.52 8.82
N VAL A 155 -1.61 -3.82 8.95
CA VAL A 155 -0.62 -4.13 10.00
C VAL A 155 -1.22 -4.07 11.41
N PRO A 156 -2.03 -3.05 11.78
CA PRO A 156 -2.79 -3.06 13.03
C PRO A 156 -3.63 -4.32 13.23
N THR A 157 -4.28 -4.78 12.15
CA THR A 157 -5.08 -6.02 12.20
C THR A 157 -4.24 -7.22 12.62
N PHE A 158 -3.08 -7.40 12.00
CA PHE A 158 -2.16 -8.48 12.34
C PHE A 158 -1.67 -8.39 13.79
N ILE A 159 -1.29 -7.19 14.25
CA ILE A 159 -0.82 -6.97 15.62
C ILE A 159 -1.91 -7.28 16.65
N MET A 160 -3.13 -6.82 16.42
CA MET A 160 -4.23 -6.97 17.38
C MET A 160 -4.84 -8.38 17.35
N SER A 161 -4.86 -9.06 16.19
CA SER A 161 -5.35 -10.44 16.08
C SER A 161 -4.51 -11.44 16.86
N ARG A 162 -3.26 -11.09 17.20
CA ARG A 162 -2.38 -11.91 18.04
C ARG A 162 -2.98 -12.21 19.41
N LYS A 163 -3.66 -11.21 20.03
CA LYS A 163 -4.24 -11.36 21.37
C LYS A 163 -5.68 -11.88 21.34
N THR A 164 -6.43 -11.51 20.32
CA THR A 164 -7.85 -11.83 20.19
C THR A 164 -8.19 -12.08 18.73
N PRO A 165 -8.63 -13.30 18.37
CA PRO A 165 -9.03 -13.59 17.00
C PRO A 165 -10.09 -12.61 16.51
N ILE A 166 -9.90 -12.14 15.27
CA ILE A 166 -10.86 -11.27 14.58
C ILE A 166 -11.78 -12.19 13.76
N ARG A 167 -13.08 -12.16 14.08
CA ARG A 167 -14.05 -13.07 13.49
C ARG A 167 -14.90 -12.44 12.40
N THR A 168 -15.07 -11.14 12.45
CA THR A 168 -15.93 -10.42 11.49
C THR A 168 -15.21 -9.23 10.87
N PRO A 169 -15.61 -8.82 9.63
CA PRO A 169 -15.09 -7.59 9.01
C PRO A 169 -15.35 -6.34 9.87
N TYR A 170 -16.44 -6.30 10.60
CA TYR A 170 -16.74 -5.20 11.52
C TYR A 170 -15.75 -5.15 12.69
N GLU A 171 -15.50 -6.29 13.37
CA GLU A 171 -14.48 -6.37 14.43
C GLU A 171 -13.10 -5.95 13.91
N LYS A 172 -12.76 -6.35 12.67
CA LYS A 172 -11.53 -5.94 12.00
C LYS A 172 -11.44 -4.42 11.94
N ALA A 173 -12.45 -3.79 11.39
CA ALA A 173 -12.48 -2.37 11.19
C ALA A 173 -12.47 -1.60 12.53
N MET A 174 -13.20 -2.06 13.56
CA MET A 174 -13.16 -1.48 14.89
C MET A 174 -11.77 -1.55 15.53
N LYS A 175 -11.09 -2.68 15.42
CA LYS A 175 -9.71 -2.83 15.93
C LYS A 175 -8.70 -1.97 15.17
N GLN A 176 -8.88 -1.83 13.85
CA GLN A 176 -8.06 -0.90 13.06
C GLN A 176 -8.22 0.54 13.56
N MET A 177 -9.45 0.99 13.78
CA MET A 177 -9.74 2.34 14.30
C MET A 177 -9.14 2.52 15.70
N GLU A 178 -9.34 1.56 16.60
CA GLU A 178 -8.77 1.58 17.94
C GLU A 178 -7.25 1.72 17.91
N TYR A 179 -6.57 0.89 17.10
CA TYR A 179 -5.12 0.94 16.98
C TYR A 179 -4.65 2.30 16.43
N ILE A 180 -5.25 2.78 15.35
CA ILE A 180 -4.89 4.06 14.73
C ILE A 180 -5.11 5.21 15.71
N ASN A 181 -6.25 5.23 16.40
CA ASN A 181 -6.55 6.28 17.38
C ASN A 181 -5.53 6.34 18.52
N ASN A 182 -5.06 5.18 19.00
CA ASN A 182 -4.16 5.08 20.13
C ASN A 182 -2.68 5.19 19.79
N ASN A 183 -2.29 4.95 18.53
CA ASN A 183 -0.88 4.82 18.16
C ASN A 183 -0.43 5.82 17.09
N THR A 184 -1.33 6.54 16.41
CA THR A 184 -0.97 7.57 15.43
C THR A 184 -0.87 8.92 16.12
N LYS A 185 0.28 9.58 16.00
CA LYS A 185 0.59 10.87 16.64
C LYS A 185 0.18 12.06 15.78
N ASP A 186 0.42 11.97 14.46
CA ASP A 186 0.01 13.01 13.53
C ASP A 186 -1.52 13.00 13.37
N GLU A 187 -2.16 14.07 13.83
CA GLU A 187 -3.61 14.17 13.84
C GLU A 187 -4.21 14.16 12.44
N GLN A 188 -3.54 14.74 11.43
CA GLN A 188 -4.03 14.72 10.06
C GLN A 188 -3.95 13.31 9.47
N VAL A 189 -2.84 12.59 9.69
CA VAL A 189 -2.72 11.18 9.29
C VAL A 189 -3.80 10.34 9.95
N LYS A 190 -3.98 10.51 11.28
CA LYS A 190 -5.01 9.81 12.07
C LYS A 190 -6.40 10.02 11.47
N GLN A 191 -6.85 11.25 11.31
CA GLN A 191 -8.19 11.57 10.82
C GLN A 191 -8.42 11.04 9.39
N ASN A 192 -7.43 11.12 8.53
CA ASN A 192 -7.53 10.56 7.19
C ASN A 192 -7.69 9.04 7.20
N LEU A 193 -6.88 8.31 7.99
CA LEU A 193 -6.97 6.86 8.10
C LEU A 193 -8.31 6.41 8.72
N LEU A 194 -8.76 7.07 9.78
CA LEU A 194 -10.08 6.81 10.39
C LEU A 194 -11.21 7.05 9.37
N THR A 195 -11.11 8.12 8.57
CA THR A 195 -12.07 8.41 7.50
C THR A 195 -12.10 7.32 6.44
N ILE A 196 -10.92 6.81 6.04
CA ILE A 196 -10.82 5.70 5.07
C ILE A 196 -11.53 4.45 5.61
N ILE A 197 -11.24 4.06 6.85
CA ILE A 197 -11.85 2.87 7.47
C ILE A 197 -13.37 3.06 7.63
N SER A 198 -13.83 4.23 8.05
CA SER A 198 -15.26 4.52 8.22
C SER A 198 -16.08 4.42 6.92
N ARG A 199 -15.41 4.51 5.76
CA ARG A 199 -16.03 4.38 4.43
C ARG A 199 -16.07 2.94 3.93
N MET A 200 -15.44 1.99 4.62
CA MET A 200 -15.52 0.57 4.25
C MET A 200 -16.96 0.06 4.27
N PRO A 201 -17.31 -0.89 3.38
CA PRO A 201 -18.70 -1.41 3.29
C PRO A 201 -19.26 -1.93 4.62
N GLU A 202 -18.41 -2.49 5.45
CA GLU A 202 -18.72 -3.04 6.77
C GLU A 202 -19.26 -1.98 7.71
N PHE A 203 -18.62 -0.80 7.74
CA PHE A 203 -19.09 0.35 8.53
C PHE A 203 -20.34 0.99 7.97
N ARG A 204 -20.49 1.03 6.67
CA ARG A 204 -21.68 1.62 6.06
C ARG A 204 -22.93 0.84 6.46
N LYS A 205 -22.85 -0.49 6.51
CA LYS A 205 -23.96 -1.35 6.96
C LYS A 205 -24.34 -1.08 8.42
N VAL A 206 -23.36 -0.98 9.32
CA VAL A 206 -23.60 -0.71 10.74
C VAL A 206 -24.12 0.71 10.94
N ARG A 207 -23.54 1.72 10.30
CA ARG A 207 -24.04 3.09 10.36
C ARG A 207 -25.48 3.19 9.88
N ASN A 208 -25.82 2.55 8.79
CA ASN A 208 -27.19 2.55 8.27
C ASN A 208 -28.15 1.83 9.24
N TRP A 209 -27.70 0.76 9.87
CA TRP A 209 -28.48 0.08 10.91
C TRP A 209 -28.68 0.98 12.16
N MET A 210 -27.64 1.63 12.67
CA MET A 210 -27.74 2.58 13.79
C MET A 210 -28.71 3.72 13.46
N LEU A 211 -28.59 4.30 12.27
CA LEU A 211 -29.52 5.37 11.84
C LEU A 211 -30.97 4.87 11.71
N SER A 212 -31.19 3.61 11.31
CA SER A 212 -32.52 3.04 11.17
C SER A 212 -33.17 2.64 12.51
N THR A 213 -32.35 2.39 13.55
CA THR A 213 -32.81 1.97 14.90
C THR A 213 -32.89 3.13 15.89
N GLY A 214 -32.51 4.36 15.49
CA GLY A 214 -32.54 5.53 16.37
C GLY A 214 -31.50 5.50 17.52
N ASN A 215 -30.56 4.57 17.48
CA ASN A 215 -29.43 4.52 18.41
C ASN A 215 -28.29 5.39 17.84
N THR A 216 -28.29 6.66 18.20
CA THR A 216 -27.19 7.60 17.98
C THR A 216 -26.25 7.63 19.17
#